data_e2eb1115d7eab6cd56e7f6cac2ca7f86
#
_entry.id   e2eb1115d7eab6cd56e7f6cac2ca7f86
#
_cell.length_a   1.000
_cell.length_b   1.000
_cell.length_c   1.000
_cell.angle_alpha   90.00
_cell.angle_beta   90.00
_cell.angle_gamma   90.00
#
_symmetry.space_group_name_H-M   'P 1'
#
loop_
_entity.id
_entity.type
_entity.pdbx_description
1 polymer ?
#
loop_
_entity_poly.entity_id
_entity_poly.type
_entity_poly.pdbx_seq_one_letter_code
_entity_poly.pdbx_strand_id
1 'polypeptide(L)'
;MRKLKRWQIPFFAFASFGPCMLSTIISVYLVDALQTAGFGANLEQWTFAGKTIVAVGLFSVMKAISSLMDGLVEVPVATFVQNLKTPWGRRRPAILVGTIVMTLAYVLFCFPISYEENSAANSIWCGILLTVFVSFFTLAINALFGTYAEITANDDDRLLLTNIKAAFDTIQYSIAYALIPVFIGFGINIRQIGLYMAPLSLTILFAVFLIKENSTMPGAVAKYGDNVGATVEEETVSMMDGIKMSLGNEAFRAWLIIHGCFNLGLQMFLSGQNVLISGPMGLNGFQIAIINSSAFAPVPLMLIFYRKVMAKKGYRFAFQTALASFALGMVCMSLAYVRLFPDAMIRMALGATGGVICSYGIGAFFSAPTAMPTQIAADEKKRTGKSHPSMYFAMQGIVNSLVSAIGPGLIWVNLRNVSLNGNDMFGTHAMTYIVIAFCVLAIFACKLLPKEYDQLGRKEKAAKK
;
A
#
# COMPACT_ATOMS: atom_id res chain seq x y z
N MET A 1 -5.46 -28.15 7.50
CA MET A 1 -6.55 -27.13 7.41
C MET A 1 -7.66 -27.65 6.53
N ARG A 2 -8.95 -27.32 6.83
CA ARG A 2 -10.09 -27.68 5.98
C ARG A 2 -10.10 -26.77 4.75
N LYS A 3 -10.29 -27.37 3.55
CA LYS A 3 -10.43 -26.63 2.29
C LYS A 3 -11.75 -25.88 2.20
N LEU A 4 -11.73 -24.67 1.60
CA LEU A 4 -12.95 -23.90 1.35
C LEU A 4 -13.77 -24.53 0.21
N LYS A 5 -15.09 -24.39 0.35
CA LYS A 5 -16.00 -24.60 -0.79
C LYS A 5 -15.93 -23.37 -1.71
N ARG A 6 -16.09 -23.55 -3.02
CA ARG A 6 -15.94 -22.47 -4.01
C ARG A 6 -16.80 -21.23 -3.74
N TRP A 7 -18.03 -21.41 -3.22
CA TRP A 7 -18.91 -20.30 -2.84
C TRP A 7 -18.44 -19.51 -1.61
N GLN A 8 -17.54 -20.07 -0.78
CA GLN A 8 -16.98 -19.41 0.40
C GLN A 8 -15.80 -18.49 0.04
N ILE A 9 -15.19 -18.68 -1.14
CA ILE A 9 -14.00 -17.93 -1.58
C ILE A 9 -14.25 -16.41 -1.61
N PRO A 10 -15.38 -15.89 -2.13
CA PRO A 10 -15.63 -14.45 -2.12
C PRO A 10 -15.70 -13.86 -0.70
N PHE A 11 -16.36 -14.56 0.24
CA PHE A 11 -16.46 -14.12 1.63
C PHE A 11 -15.09 -14.12 2.33
N PHE A 12 -14.27 -15.12 2.02
CA PHE A 12 -12.92 -15.19 2.55
C PHE A 12 -12.00 -14.10 1.96
N ALA A 13 -12.13 -13.82 0.68
CA ALA A 13 -11.42 -12.72 0.01
C ALA A 13 -11.82 -11.34 0.57
N PHE A 14 -13.10 -11.17 0.93
CA PHE A 14 -13.61 -9.93 1.53
C PHE A 14 -13.09 -9.68 2.96
N ALA A 15 -12.58 -10.68 3.64
CA ALA A 15 -12.13 -10.55 5.02
C ALA A 15 -11.04 -9.49 5.23
N SER A 16 -10.13 -9.29 4.27
CA SER A 16 -9.08 -8.26 4.35
C SER A 16 -9.57 -6.84 4.04
N PHE A 17 -10.77 -6.69 3.48
CA PHE A 17 -11.28 -5.40 3.01
C PHE A 17 -11.30 -4.32 4.10
N GLY A 18 -11.90 -4.61 5.25
CA GLY A 18 -12.00 -3.65 6.36
C GLY A 18 -10.65 -3.29 6.97
N PRO A 19 -9.81 -4.24 7.39
CA PRO A 19 -8.46 -3.93 7.85
C PRO A 19 -7.65 -3.09 6.86
N CYS A 20 -7.66 -3.43 5.57
CA CYS A 20 -6.97 -2.64 4.54
C CYS A 20 -7.59 -1.23 4.38
N MET A 21 -8.91 -1.10 4.52
CA MET A 21 -9.58 0.21 4.51
C MET A 21 -9.13 1.09 5.68
N LEU A 22 -9.08 0.55 6.91
CA LEU A 22 -8.58 1.27 8.07
C LEU A 22 -7.12 1.68 7.89
N SER A 23 -6.28 0.80 7.33
CA SER A 23 -4.88 1.11 7.03
C SER A 23 -4.74 2.27 6.04
N THR A 24 -5.58 2.32 5.01
CA THR A 24 -5.60 3.43 4.05
C THR A 24 -6.08 4.73 4.72
N ILE A 25 -7.15 4.67 5.52
CA ILE A 25 -7.70 5.87 6.18
C ILE A 25 -6.69 6.47 7.17
N ILE A 26 -6.06 5.66 8.00
CA ILE A 26 -5.09 6.18 8.97
C ILE A 26 -3.86 6.77 8.29
N SER A 27 -3.35 6.10 7.25
CA SER A 27 -2.10 6.49 6.58
C SER A 27 -2.26 7.70 5.66
N VAL A 28 -3.42 7.83 4.99
CA VAL A 28 -3.67 8.86 3.97
C VAL A 28 -4.42 10.06 4.52
N TYR A 29 -5.29 9.85 5.51
CA TYR A 29 -6.19 10.90 6.00
C TYR A 29 -5.91 11.30 7.45
N LEU A 30 -5.95 10.36 8.40
CA LEU A 30 -5.88 10.73 9.82
C LEU A 30 -4.50 11.26 10.23
N VAL A 31 -3.43 10.74 9.63
CA VAL A 31 -2.07 11.25 9.85
C VAL A 31 -1.93 12.68 9.33
N ASP A 32 -2.51 12.98 8.16
CA ASP A 32 -2.48 14.33 7.60
C ASP A 32 -3.42 15.29 8.35
N ALA A 33 -4.52 14.79 8.90
CA ALA A 33 -5.48 15.56 9.65
C ALA A 33 -4.96 16.13 10.99
N LEU A 34 -3.80 15.68 11.45
CA LEU A 34 -3.12 16.25 12.62
C LEU A 34 -2.46 17.60 12.34
N GLN A 35 -2.36 18.00 11.06
CA GLN A 35 -1.67 19.20 10.58
C GLN A 35 -2.56 19.99 9.63
N THR A 36 -2.42 21.32 9.63
CA THR A 36 -3.15 22.23 8.72
C THR A 36 -2.36 22.61 7.48
N ALA A 37 -1.04 22.45 7.51
CA ALA A 37 -0.17 22.89 6.44
C ALA A 37 -0.51 22.20 5.11
N GLY A 38 -0.59 23.01 4.06
CA GLY A 38 -0.91 22.54 2.70
C GLY A 38 -2.42 22.39 2.41
N PHE A 39 -3.31 22.54 3.40
CA PHE A 39 -4.74 22.67 3.16
C PHE A 39 -5.11 24.14 2.87
N GLY A 40 -5.93 24.39 1.84
CA GLY A 40 -6.38 25.74 1.48
C GLY A 40 -7.79 26.06 1.92
N ALA A 41 -8.65 25.07 2.05
CA ALA A 41 -10.06 25.25 2.38
C ALA A 41 -10.58 24.09 3.25
N ASN A 42 -11.70 24.33 3.94
CA ASN A 42 -12.39 23.33 4.77
C ASN A 42 -11.49 22.71 5.86
N LEU A 43 -10.63 23.52 6.48
CA LEU A 43 -9.67 23.08 7.51
C LEU A 43 -10.35 22.32 8.66
N GLU A 44 -11.53 22.78 9.09
CA GLU A 44 -12.30 22.14 10.16
C GLU A 44 -12.72 20.70 9.82
N GLN A 45 -13.04 20.46 8.54
CA GLN A 45 -13.46 19.13 8.08
C GLN A 45 -12.27 18.22 7.80
N TRP A 46 -11.19 18.74 7.23
CA TRP A 46 -10.00 17.99 6.87
C TRP A 46 -9.06 17.69 8.04
N THR A 47 -9.19 18.43 9.15
CA THR A 47 -8.28 18.34 10.30
C THR A 47 -9.01 18.00 11.59
N PHE A 48 -8.28 17.61 12.62
CA PHE A 48 -8.88 17.26 13.90
C PHE A 48 -9.45 18.49 14.67
N ALA A 49 -8.84 19.66 14.50
CA ALA A 49 -9.18 20.82 15.30
C ALA A 49 -9.00 22.17 14.55
N GLY A 50 -8.91 22.19 13.23
CA GLY A 50 -8.65 23.42 12.45
C GLY A 50 -7.26 24.02 12.66
N LYS A 51 -6.37 23.32 13.41
CA LYS A 51 -5.01 23.76 13.72
C LYS A 51 -4.05 22.55 13.79
N THR A 52 -2.74 22.82 13.72
CA THR A 52 -1.70 21.81 13.84
C THR A 52 -1.52 21.41 15.31
N ILE A 53 -1.96 20.20 15.67
CA ILE A 53 -1.97 19.70 17.05
C ILE A 53 -0.78 18.81 17.40
N VAL A 54 0.16 18.62 16.49
CA VAL A 54 1.41 17.84 16.70
C VAL A 54 2.65 18.70 16.49
N ALA A 55 3.73 18.42 17.23
CA ALA A 55 5.04 18.96 16.97
C ALA A 55 5.60 18.26 15.71
N VAL A 56 5.58 18.94 14.58
CA VAL A 56 5.78 18.36 13.23
C VAL A 56 7.08 17.57 13.12
N GLY A 57 8.21 18.13 13.58
CA GLY A 57 9.50 17.44 13.51
C GLY A 57 9.52 16.14 14.31
N LEU A 58 9.00 16.17 15.54
CA LEU A 58 8.91 14.98 16.40
C LEU A 58 7.94 13.95 15.79
N PHE A 59 6.79 14.39 15.29
CA PHE A 59 5.82 13.50 14.66
C PHE A 59 6.36 12.86 13.38
N SER A 60 7.15 13.59 12.59
CA SER A 60 7.85 13.07 11.41
C SER A 60 8.77 11.89 11.78
N VAL A 61 9.57 12.05 12.84
CA VAL A 61 10.43 10.97 13.34
C VAL A 61 9.61 9.77 13.81
N MET A 62 8.55 10.01 14.57
CA MET A 62 7.66 8.95 15.06
C MET A 62 6.99 8.18 13.92
N LYS A 63 6.54 8.88 12.87
CA LYS A 63 5.97 8.26 11.66
C LYS A 63 7.01 7.42 10.90
N ALA A 64 8.24 7.93 10.79
CA ALA A 64 9.33 7.17 10.16
C ALA A 64 9.66 5.90 10.94
N ILE A 65 9.73 5.98 12.29
CA ILE A 65 9.91 4.81 13.17
C ILE A 65 8.77 3.80 12.95
N SER A 66 7.52 4.26 12.92
CA SER A 66 6.37 3.38 12.68
C SER A 66 6.49 2.64 11.35
N SER A 67 6.89 3.32 10.28
CA SER A 67 7.08 2.72 8.96
C SER A 67 8.25 1.73 8.92
N LEU A 68 9.33 2.01 9.63
CA LEU A 68 10.46 1.06 9.76
C LEU A 68 10.05 -0.18 10.56
N MET A 69 9.27 0.01 11.62
CA MET A 69 8.77 -1.10 12.44
C MET A 69 7.88 -2.03 11.63
N ASP A 70 7.10 -1.54 10.67
CA ASP A 70 6.31 -2.35 9.76
C ASP A 70 7.17 -3.43 9.06
N GLY A 71 8.27 -3.02 8.44
CA GLY A 71 9.18 -3.98 7.78
C GLY A 71 9.96 -4.86 8.74
N LEU A 72 10.38 -4.33 9.89
CA LEU A 72 11.15 -5.09 10.87
C LEU A 72 10.33 -6.15 11.59
N VAL A 73 9.04 -5.90 11.77
CA VAL A 73 8.11 -6.79 12.49
C VAL A 73 7.65 -7.97 11.62
N GLU A 74 7.72 -7.88 10.30
CA GLU A 74 7.23 -8.94 9.40
C GLU A 74 7.81 -10.32 9.70
N VAL A 75 9.13 -10.42 9.84
CA VAL A 75 9.82 -11.70 10.07
C VAL A 75 9.58 -12.24 11.50
N PRO A 76 9.75 -11.45 12.57
CA PRO A 76 9.39 -11.87 13.92
C PRO A 76 7.93 -12.31 14.04
N VAL A 77 6.99 -11.58 13.43
CA VAL A 77 5.56 -11.90 13.44
C VAL A 77 5.28 -13.22 12.73
N ALA A 78 5.86 -13.43 11.54
CA ALA A 78 5.70 -14.69 10.83
C ALA A 78 6.22 -15.88 11.68
N THR A 79 7.39 -15.73 12.30
CA THR A 79 7.96 -16.73 13.20
C THR A 79 7.09 -16.95 14.45
N PHE A 80 6.59 -15.88 15.05
CA PHE A 80 5.66 -15.96 16.18
C PHE A 80 4.41 -16.75 15.83
N VAL A 81 3.75 -16.42 14.70
CA VAL A 81 2.54 -17.13 14.25
C VAL A 81 2.83 -18.60 13.98
N GLN A 82 3.96 -18.93 13.37
CA GLN A 82 4.34 -20.33 13.11
C GLN A 82 4.53 -21.15 14.38
N ASN A 83 5.04 -20.53 15.44
CA ASN A 83 5.32 -21.18 16.71
C ASN A 83 4.15 -21.14 17.71
N LEU A 84 3.03 -20.52 17.34
CA LEU A 84 1.90 -20.35 18.24
C LEU A 84 1.22 -21.70 18.54
N LYS A 85 1.13 -22.07 19.82
CA LYS A 85 0.50 -23.31 20.29
C LYS A 85 -0.85 -23.00 20.93
N THR A 86 -1.95 -23.25 20.20
CA THR A 86 -3.30 -23.01 20.70
C THR A 86 -4.29 -24.10 20.29
N PRO A 87 -5.40 -24.28 21.04
CA PRO A 87 -6.43 -25.25 20.68
C PRO A 87 -7.15 -24.93 19.37
N TRP A 88 -7.12 -23.66 18.92
CA TRP A 88 -7.83 -23.17 17.73
C TRP A 88 -6.95 -23.11 16.47
N GLY A 89 -5.75 -23.69 16.54
CA GLY A 89 -4.72 -23.54 15.53
C GLY A 89 -3.86 -22.31 15.78
N ARG A 90 -2.95 -22.00 14.87
CA ARG A 90 -1.98 -20.89 15.04
C ARG A 90 -2.45 -19.57 14.43
N ARG A 91 -3.24 -19.61 13.35
CA ARG A 91 -3.60 -18.41 12.56
C ARG A 91 -4.83 -17.70 13.08
N ARG A 92 -5.88 -18.44 13.47
CA ARG A 92 -7.13 -17.83 14.00
C ARG A 92 -6.90 -16.91 15.19
N PRO A 93 -6.16 -17.31 16.26
CA PRO A 93 -5.88 -16.42 17.38
C PRO A 93 -5.03 -15.22 16.97
N ALA A 94 -4.03 -15.41 16.08
CA ALA A 94 -3.19 -14.31 15.58
C ALA A 94 -4.03 -13.26 14.82
N ILE A 95 -4.95 -13.70 13.94
CA ILE A 95 -5.88 -12.81 13.24
C ILE A 95 -6.77 -12.05 14.23
N LEU A 96 -7.35 -12.73 15.22
CA LEU A 96 -8.25 -12.09 16.20
C LEU A 96 -7.52 -11.07 17.05
N VAL A 97 -6.40 -11.46 17.68
CA VAL A 97 -5.61 -10.55 18.52
C VAL A 97 -5.10 -9.38 17.71
N GLY A 98 -4.54 -9.63 16.53
CA GLY A 98 -4.08 -8.58 15.61
C GLY A 98 -5.19 -7.60 15.30
N THR A 99 -6.38 -8.08 14.94
CA THR A 99 -7.51 -7.22 14.58
C THR A 99 -8.04 -6.42 15.77
N ILE A 100 -8.17 -7.01 16.95
CA ILE A 100 -8.67 -6.31 18.14
C ILE A 100 -7.72 -5.16 18.51
N VAL A 101 -6.41 -5.46 18.59
CA VAL A 101 -5.43 -4.45 19.02
C VAL A 101 -5.26 -3.36 17.98
N MET A 102 -5.18 -3.70 16.67
CA MET A 102 -5.08 -2.68 15.63
C MET A 102 -6.33 -1.78 15.58
N THR A 103 -7.55 -2.35 15.75
CA THR A 103 -8.78 -1.56 15.75
C THR A 103 -8.84 -0.64 16.95
N LEU A 104 -8.43 -1.12 18.13
CA LEU A 104 -8.34 -0.29 19.33
C LEU A 104 -7.35 0.86 19.14
N ALA A 105 -6.16 0.57 18.64
CA ALA A 105 -5.16 1.61 18.33
C ALA A 105 -5.67 2.63 17.31
N TYR A 106 -6.39 2.18 16.26
CA TYR A 106 -7.02 3.04 15.28
C TYR A 106 -8.07 3.97 15.91
N VAL A 107 -8.96 3.43 16.75
CA VAL A 107 -9.99 4.22 17.42
C VAL A 107 -9.34 5.24 18.36
N LEU A 108 -8.36 4.82 19.17
CA LEU A 108 -7.64 5.71 20.07
C LEU A 108 -6.88 6.81 19.34
N PHE A 109 -6.37 6.54 18.14
CA PHE A 109 -5.72 7.55 17.29
C PHE A 109 -6.65 8.71 16.94
N CYS A 110 -7.96 8.47 16.86
CA CYS A 110 -8.94 9.53 16.65
C CYS A 110 -9.16 10.43 17.88
N PHE A 111 -8.55 10.13 19.03
CA PHE A 111 -8.68 10.89 20.27
C PHE A 111 -7.30 11.42 20.72
N PRO A 112 -6.90 12.63 20.30
CA PRO A 112 -5.68 13.27 20.75
C PRO A 112 -5.75 13.57 22.26
N ILE A 113 -4.60 13.58 22.94
CA ILE A 113 -4.52 13.87 24.38
C ILE A 113 -4.80 15.36 24.64
N SER A 114 -4.33 16.23 23.75
CA SER A 114 -4.47 17.69 23.89
C SER A 114 -4.90 18.30 22.54
N TYR A 115 -5.62 19.42 22.65
CA TYR A 115 -5.95 20.24 21.49
C TYR A 115 -5.08 21.51 21.41
N GLU A 116 -3.94 21.53 22.10
CA GLU A 116 -2.96 22.61 21.99
C GLU A 116 -2.16 22.51 20.70
N GLU A 117 -1.71 23.66 20.19
CA GLU A 117 -0.87 23.71 19.00
C GLU A 117 0.54 23.16 19.28
N ASN A 118 1.11 22.47 18.30
CA ASN A 118 2.46 21.91 18.34
C ASN A 118 2.74 21.01 19.57
N SER A 119 1.75 20.24 20.02
CA SER A 119 1.86 19.36 21.19
C SER A 119 2.83 18.21 20.92
N ALA A 120 3.91 18.14 21.72
CA ALA A 120 4.81 16.98 21.76
C ALA A 120 4.12 15.72 22.30
N ALA A 121 3.20 15.87 23.26
CA ALA A 121 2.44 14.75 23.82
C ALA A 121 1.60 14.06 22.74
N ASN A 122 0.91 14.82 21.89
CA ASN A 122 0.17 14.26 20.76
C ASN A 122 1.10 13.58 19.74
N SER A 123 2.26 14.15 19.46
CA SER A 123 3.22 13.55 18.54
C SER A 123 3.66 12.16 18.99
N ILE A 124 3.97 12.02 20.29
CA ILE A 124 4.35 10.74 20.90
C ILE A 124 3.15 9.79 20.93
N TRP A 125 1.99 10.25 21.38
CA TRP A 125 0.77 9.46 21.49
C TRP A 125 0.34 8.87 20.13
N CYS A 126 0.16 9.74 19.14
CA CYS A 126 -0.23 9.33 17.78
C CYS A 126 0.85 8.45 17.14
N GLY A 127 2.13 8.73 17.39
CA GLY A 127 3.23 7.91 16.88
C GLY A 127 3.27 6.51 17.47
N ILE A 128 3.06 6.37 18.79
CA ILE A 128 2.96 5.06 19.45
C ILE A 128 1.76 4.29 18.91
N LEU A 129 0.59 4.93 18.84
CA LEU A 129 -0.63 4.29 18.34
C LEU A 129 -0.50 3.86 16.88
N LEU A 130 0.15 4.67 16.03
CA LEU A 130 0.44 4.31 14.65
C LEU A 130 1.36 3.08 14.58
N THR A 131 2.41 3.03 15.39
CA THR A 131 3.32 1.88 15.46
C THR A 131 2.59 0.61 15.93
N VAL A 132 1.76 0.71 16.96
CA VAL A 132 0.93 -0.41 17.43
C VAL A 132 -0.05 -0.85 16.33
N PHE A 133 -0.73 0.10 15.71
CA PHE A 133 -1.67 -0.20 14.61
C PHE A 133 -0.98 -0.98 13.49
N VAL A 134 0.14 -0.49 12.97
CA VAL A 134 0.87 -1.11 11.85
C VAL A 134 1.37 -2.50 12.24
N SER A 135 1.98 -2.66 13.41
CA SER A 135 2.51 -3.96 13.86
C SER A 135 1.43 -5.04 14.00
N PHE A 136 0.28 -4.68 14.55
CA PHE A 136 -0.84 -5.63 14.73
C PHE A 136 -1.68 -5.81 13.47
N PHE A 137 -1.71 -4.82 12.58
CA PHE A 137 -2.22 -4.97 11.21
C PHE A 137 -1.39 -6.02 10.46
N THR A 138 -0.07 -5.91 10.50
CA THR A 138 0.87 -6.86 9.89
C THR A 138 0.68 -8.27 10.47
N LEU A 139 0.49 -8.40 11.80
CA LEU A 139 0.17 -9.68 12.45
C LEU A 139 -1.12 -10.31 11.88
N ALA A 140 -2.20 -9.53 11.80
CA ALA A 140 -3.50 -10.03 11.33
C ALA A 140 -3.47 -10.41 9.85
N ILE A 141 -2.90 -9.54 9.01
CA ILE A 141 -2.92 -9.70 7.56
C ILE A 141 -1.94 -10.77 7.10
N ASN A 142 -0.73 -10.86 7.67
CA ASN A 142 0.22 -11.92 7.34
C ASN A 142 -0.29 -13.28 7.77
N ALA A 143 -0.92 -13.39 8.95
CA ALA A 143 -1.59 -14.61 9.38
C ALA A 143 -2.73 -15.01 8.43
N LEU A 144 -3.51 -14.05 7.92
CA LEU A 144 -4.57 -14.29 6.95
C LEU A 144 -4.01 -14.75 5.60
N PHE A 145 -3.06 -14.02 5.03
CA PHE A 145 -2.50 -14.34 3.70
C PHE A 145 -1.70 -15.65 3.72
N GLY A 146 -1.05 -15.97 4.83
CA GLY A 146 -0.41 -17.26 5.03
C GLY A 146 -1.36 -18.46 4.91
N THR A 147 -2.69 -18.25 5.02
CA THR A 147 -3.67 -19.34 4.82
C THR A 147 -4.01 -19.60 3.36
N TYR A 148 -3.76 -18.65 2.45
CA TYR A 148 -4.25 -18.70 1.06
C TYR A 148 -3.84 -19.97 0.32
N ALA A 149 -2.59 -20.39 0.47
CA ALA A 149 -2.07 -21.62 -0.14
C ALA A 149 -2.68 -22.89 0.43
N GLU A 150 -2.99 -22.89 1.73
CA GLU A 150 -3.45 -24.10 2.43
C GLU A 150 -4.97 -24.24 2.46
N ILE A 151 -5.72 -23.14 2.33
CA ILE A 151 -7.18 -23.13 2.44
C ILE A 151 -7.89 -23.41 1.11
N THR A 152 -7.19 -23.24 -0.02
CA THR A 152 -7.69 -23.53 -1.37
C THR A 152 -7.51 -25.00 -1.73
N ALA A 153 -8.46 -25.56 -2.50
CA ALA A 153 -8.43 -26.98 -2.87
C ALA A 153 -7.47 -27.26 -4.03
N ASN A 154 -7.37 -26.33 -4.97
CA ASN A 154 -6.58 -26.45 -6.19
C ASN A 154 -6.05 -25.08 -6.64
N ASP A 155 -5.26 -25.04 -7.71
CA ASP A 155 -4.66 -23.82 -8.23
C ASP A 155 -5.70 -22.86 -8.84
N ASP A 156 -6.79 -23.41 -9.43
CA ASP A 156 -7.89 -22.60 -9.97
C ASP A 156 -8.62 -21.84 -8.85
N ASP A 157 -8.89 -22.48 -7.72
CA ASP A 157 -9.52 -21.84 -6.56
C ASP A 157 -8.57 -20.82 -5.91
N ARG A 158 -7.24 -21.07 -5.93
CA ARG A 158 -6.24 -20.09 -5.47
C ARG A 158 -6.21 -18.86 -6.37
N LEU A 159 -6.24 -19.07 -7.69
CA LEU A 159 -6.30 -17.99 -8.66
C LEU A 159 -7.61 -17.19 -8.54
N LEU A 160 -8.74 -17.88 -8.32
CA LEU A 160 -10.04 -17.24 -8.08
C LEU A 160 -9.98 -16.37 -6.82
N LEU A 161 -9.45 -16.89 -5.71
CA LEU A 161 -9.29 -16.16 -4.45
C LEU A 161 -8.47 -14.88 -4.63
N THR A 162 -7.31 -14.97 -5.26
CA THR A 162 -6.43 -13.81 -5.48
C THR A 162 -7.03 -12.79 -6.42
N ASN A 163 -7.77 -13.21 -7.47
CA ASN A 163 -8.45 -12.30 -8.39
C ASN A 163 -9.59 -11.55 -7.70
N ILE A 164 -10.41 -12.24 -6.91
CA ILE A 164 -11.50 -11.61 -6.15
C ILE A 164 -10.93 -10.65 -5.10
N LYS A 165 -9.86 -11.04 -4.41
CA LYS A 165 -9.15 -10.16 -3.47
C LYS A 165 -8.65 -8.90 -4.16
N ALA A 166 -8.02 -9.00 -5.32
CA ALA A 166 -7.54 -7.85 -6.09
C ALA A 166 -8.69 -6.92 -6.53
N ALA A 167 -9.86 -7.48 -6.85
CA ALA A 167 -11.06 -6.67 -7.14
C ALA A 167 -11.52 -5.90 -5.89
N PHE A 168 -11.57 -6.55 -4.71
CA PHE A 168 -11.90 -5.86 -3.46
C PHE A 168 -10.86 -4.79 -3.09
N ASP A 169 -9.57 -5.01 -3.31
CA ASP A 169 -8.54 -3.98 -3.09
C ASP A 169 -8.79 -2.76 -3.98
N THR A 170 -9.10 -2.97 -5.26
CA THR A 170 -9.40 -1.87 -6.19
C THR A 170 -10.64 -1.09 -5.74
N ILE A 171 -11.71 -1.79 -5.31
CA ILE A 171 -12.92 -1.16 -4.77
C ILE A 171 -12.58 -0.38 -3.50
N GLN A 172 -11.78 -0.93 -2.61
CA GLN A 172 -11.36 -0.31 -1.36
C GLN A 172 -10.61 1.00 -1.61
N TYR A 173 -9.63 1.01 -2.52
CA TYR A 173 -8.93 2.24 -2.90
C TYR A 173 -9.87 3.26 -3.55
N SER A 174 -10.77 2.82 -4.43
CA SER A 174 -11.74 3.71 -5.07
C SER A 174 -12.67 4.38 -4.04
N ILE A 175 -13.16 3.61 -3.05
CA ILE A 175 -13.97 4.13 -1.95
C ILE A 175 -13.16 5.11 -1.11
N ALA A 176 -11.96 4.75 -0.71
CA ALA A 176 -11.11 5.60 0.14
C ALA A 176 -10.83 6.96 -0.51
N TYR A 177 -10.45 6.97 -1.77
CA TYR A 177 -10.04 8.21 -2.45
C TYR A 177 -11.18 9.02 -3.07
N ALA A 178 -12.32 8.40 -3.41
CA ALA A 178 -13.45 9.11 -3.98
C ALA A 178 -14.52 9.47 -2.93
N LEU A 179 -14.91 8.52 -2.07
CA LEU A 179 -16.06 8.69 -1.18
C LEU A 179 -15.73 9.53 0.06
N ILE A 180 -14.55 9.37 0.65
CA ILE A 180 -14.15 10.14 1.84
C ILE A 180 -14.15 11.66 1.56
N PRO A 181 -13.54 12.17 0.48
CA PRO A 181 -13.64 13.60 0.14
C PRO A 181 -15.07 14.07 -0.10
N VAL A 182 -15.98 13.22 -0.60
CA VAL A 182 -17.40 13.57 -0.74
C VAL A 182 -18.05 13.79 0.63
N PHE A 183 -17.79 12.91 1.61
CA PHE A 183 -18.31 13.08 2.96
C PHE A 183 -17.76 14.37 3.62
N ILE A 184 -16.50 14.69 3.40
CA ILE A 184 -15.91 15.96 3.82
C ILE A 184 -16.60 17.14 3.13
N GLY A 185 -16.94 17.02 1.84
CA GLY A 185 -17.71 18.00 1.10
C GLY A 185 -19.12 18.23 1.65
N PHE A 186 -19.72 17.22 2.29
CA PHE A 186 -20.99 17.34 3.04
C PHE A 186 -20.81 17.93 4.45
N GLY A 187 -19.59 18.34 4.84
CA GLY A 187 -19.32 18.96 6.14
C GLY A 187 -19.02 17.98 7.26
N ILE A 188 -18.87 16.67 6.98
CA ILE A 188 -18.52 15.68 7.98
C ILE A 188 -17.02 15.77 8.25
N ASN A 189 -16.62 15.86 9.54
CA ASN A 189 -15.22 15.93 9.92
C ASN A 189 -14.54 14.58 9.70
N ILE A 190 -13.29 14.61 9.22
CA ILE A 190 -12.46 13.42 8.93
C ILE A 190 -12.31 12.47 10.11
N ARG A 191 -12.25 13.00 11.33
CA ARG A 191 -12.21 12.20 12.57
C ARG A 191 -13.49 11.37 12.75
N GLN A 192 -14.66 11.96 12.47
CA GLN A 192 -15.95 11.26 12.53
C GLN A 192 -16.02 10.18 11.46
N ILE A 193 -15.57 10.49 10.23
CA ILE A 193 -15.49 9.50 9.15
C ILE A 193 -14.60 8.34 9.57
N GLY A 194 -13.43 8.63 10.14
CA GLY A 194 -12.54 7.61 10.67
C GLY A 194 -13.24 6.68 11.68
N LEU A 195 -13.94 7.25 12.67
CA LEU A 195 -14.70 6.48 13.66
C LEU A 195 -15.83 5.66 13.05
N TYR A 196 -16.57 6.20 12.07
CA TYR A 196 -17.66 5.48 11.39
C TYR A 196 -17.14 4.31 10.55
N MET A 197 -15.90 4.36 10.09
CA MET A 197 -15.26 3.28 9.32
C MET A 197 -14.64 2.18 10.20
N ALA A 198 -14.43 2.44 11.52
CA ALA A 198 -13.82 1.46 12.42
C ALA A 198 -14.54 0.09 12.45
N PRO A 199 -15.90 -0.01 12.42
CA PRO A 199 -16.60 -1.29 12.37
C PRO A 199 -16.27 -2.15 11.14
N LEU A 200 -15.73 -1.56 10.06
CA LEU A 200 -15.30 -2.35 8.89
C LEU A 200 -14.23 -3.39 9.23
N SER A 201 -13.45 -3.16 10.31
CA SER A 201 -12.51 -4.18 10.80
C SER A 201 -13.17 -5.54 11.05
N LEU A 202 -14.47 -5.56 11.37
CA LEU A 202 -15.23 -6.79 11.63
C LEU A 202 -15.35 -7.69 10.39
N THR A 203 -15.07 -7.19 9.17
CA THR A 203 -15.04 -8.06 7.97
C THR A 203 -14.05 -9.21 8.11
N ILE A 204 -12.99 -9.05 8.91
CA ILE A 204 -12.00 -10.11 9.17
C ILE A 204 -12.64 -11.35 9.82
N LEU A 205 -13.78 -11.21 10.49
CA LEU A 205 -14.48 -12.32 11.11
C LEU A 205 -14.91 -13.38 10.09
N PHE A 206 -15.16 -13.00 8.82
CA PHE A 206 -15.40 -13.98 7.77
C PHE A 206 -14.23 -14.97 7.67
N ALA A 207 -12.98 -14.52 7.74
CA ALA A 207 -11.83 -15.41 7.74
C ALA A 207 -11.79 -16.27 9.01
N VAL A 208 -11.98 -15.66 10.17
CA VAL A 208 -11.92 -16.36 11.47
C VAL A 208 -12.95 -17.50 11.54
N PHE A 209 -14.15 -17.30 10.99
CA PHE A 209 -15.19 -18.34 10.98
C PHE A 209 -14.93 -19.41 9.90
N LEU A 210 -14.36 -19.03 8.76
CA LEU A 210 -14.10 -19.94 7.64
C LEU A 210 -12.84 -20.78 7.84
N ILE A 211 -11.82 -20.23 8.50
CA ILE A 211 -10.57 -20.96 8.81
C ILE A 211 -10.88 -22.05 9.86
N LYS A 212 -10.67 -23.32 9.48
CA LYS A 212 -10.74 -24.45 10.39
C LYS A 212 -9.39 -25.14 10.39
N GLU A 213 -8.60 -24.84 11.40
CA GLU A 213 -7.28 -25.43 11.67
C GLU A 213 -7.34 -26.55 12.70
N ASN A 214 -6.37 -27.44 12.63
CA ASN A 214 -6.11 -28.38 13.72
C ASN A 214 -5.49 -27.64 14.91
N SER A 215 -5.71 -28.16 16.11
CA SER A 215 -5.00 -27.70 17.29
C SER A 215 -3.49 -27.86 17.09
N THR A 216 -2.72 -26.86 17.53
CA THR A 216 -1.26 -26.90 17.54
C THR A 216 -0.69 -27.25 18.91
N MET A 217 -1.55 -27.67 19.86
CA MET A 217 -1.12 -28.13 21.18
C MET A 217 -0.46 -29.49 21.07
N PRO A 218 0.59 -29.78 21.85
CA PRO A 218 1.22 -31.09 21.91
C PRO A 218 0.19 -32.20 22.23
N GLY A 219 0.22 -33.30 21.49
CA GLY A 219 -0.71 -34.43 21.70
C GLY A 219 -2.11 -34.28 21.11
N ALA A 220 -2.43 -33.16 20.43
CA ALA A 220 -3.74 -32.98 19.82
C ALA A 220 -3.90 -33.82 18.54
N VAL A 221 -5.06 -34.47 18.39
CA VAL A 221 -5.40 -35.25 17.19
C VAL A 221 -5.87 -34.30 16.07
N ALA A 222 -5.29 -34.42 14.89
CA ALA A 222 -5.68 -33.66 13.71
C ALA A 222 -7.12 -34.02 13.27
N LYS A 223 -7.98 -32.98 13.19
CA LYS A 223 -9.41 -33.11 12.78
C LYS A 223 -9.62 -32.83 11.29
N TYR A 224 -8.69 -32.12 10.64
CA TYR A 224 -8.83 -31.64 9.27
C TYR A 224 -7.53 -31.87 8.47
N GLY A 225 -7.63 -32.29 7.20
CA GLY A 225 -6.53 -32.47 6.25
C GLY A 225 -6.27 -33.92 5.85
N ASP A 226 -5.64 -34.10 4.69
CA ASP A 226 -5.44 -35.44 4.08
C ASP A 226 -4.25 -36.19 4.65
N ASN A 227 -3.39 -35.56 5.49
CA ASN A 227 -2.21 -36.19 6.09
C ASN A 227 -2.20 -36.07 7.62
N VAL A 228 -2.84 -37.02 8.25
CA VAL A 228 -2.69 -37.26 9.67
C VAL A 228 -1.28 -37.84 9.87
N GLY A 229 -0.32 -37.05 10.36
CA GLY A 229 0.99 -37.55 10.78
C GLY A 229 2.22 -37.23 9.93
N ALA A 230 2.09 -36.44 8.83
CA ALA A 230 3.25 -35.99 8.08
C ALA A 230 3.72 -34.63 8.59
N THR A 231 4.84 -34.58 9.30
CA THR A 231 5.64 -33.37 9.52
C THR A 231 6.27 -32.95 8.20
N VAL A 232 5.81 -31.86 7.63
CA VAL A 232 6.53 -31.18 6.54
C VAL A 232 7.72 -30.50 7.20
N GLU A 233 8.91 -31.02 7.05
CA GLU A 233 10.15 -30.30 7.34
C GLU A 233 10.26 -29.16 6.32
N GLU A 234 9.85 -27.94 6.71
CA GLU A 234 10.27 -26.74 5.99
C GLU A 234 11.78 -26.59 6.22
N GLU A 235 12.58 -26.66 5.16
CA GLU A 235 13.96 -26.21 5.19
C GLU A 235 13.96 -24.75 5.63
N THR A 236 14.28 -24.49 6.89
CA THR A 236 14.44 -23.15 7.44
C THR A 236 15.75 -22.58 6.90
N VAL A 237 15.68 -21.86 5.79
CA VAL A 237 16.81 -21.08 5.31
C VAL A 237 17.06 -19.95 6.30
N SER A 238 18.31 -19.84 6.80
CA SER A 238 18.71 -18.73 7.65
C SER A 238 18.39 -17.41 6.93
N MET A 239 17.79 -16.46 7.66
CA MET A 239 17.44 -15.13 7.11
C MET A 239 18.66 -14.47 6.44
N MET A 240 19.83 -14.60 7.04
CA MET A 240 21.06 -14.01 6.51
C MET A 240 21.51 -14.63 5.18
N ASP A 241 21.37 -15.96 5.04
CA ASP A 241 21.72 -16.64 3.79
C ASP A 241 20.74 -16.30 2.68
N GLY A 242 19.46 -16.13 3.00
CA GLY A 242 18.45 -15.66 2.07
C GLY A 242 18.71 -14.23 1.60
N ILE A 243 19.12 -13.32 2.49
CA ILE A 243 19.51 -11.95 2.14
C ILE A 243 20.71 -11.97 1.18
N LYS A 244 21.78 -12.71 1.52
CA LYS A 244 22.97 -12.83 0.68
C LYS A 244 22.64 -13.37 -0.71
N MET A 245 21.80 -14.39 -0.77
CA MET A 245 21.39 -15.02 -2.02
C MET A 245 20.54 -14.10 -2.89
N SER A 246 19.57 -13.39 -2.30
CA SER A 246 18.72 -12.44 -3.01
C SER A 246 19.53 -11.26 -3.55
N LEU A 247 20.41 -10.68 -2.74
CA LEU A 247 21.29 -9.59 -3.15
C LEU A 247 22.40 -10.04 -4.10
N GLY A 248 22.73 -11.33 -4.16
CA GLY A 248 23.62 -11.90 -5.17
C GLY A 248 23.04 -11.90 -6.58
N ASN A 249 21.72 -11.85 -6.72
CA ASN A 249 21.04 -11.82 -8.03
C ASN A 249 21.06 -10.41 -8.63
N GLU A 250 21.75 -10.24 -9.76
CA GLU A 250 21.92 -8.93 -10.43
C GLU A 250 20.57 -8.34 -10.88
N ALA A 251 19.68 -9.17 -11.44
CA ALA A 251 18.35 -8.72 -11.86
C ALA A 251 17.51 -8.24 -10.69
N PHE A 252 17.65 -8.88 -9.54
CA PHE A 252 16.91 -8.47 -8.34
C PHE A 252 17.47 -7.19 -7.73
N ARG A 253 18.78 -7.00 -7.69
CA ARG A 253 19.37 -5.72 -7.26
C ARG A 253 18.91 -4.56 -8.14
N ALA A 254 18.94 -4.75 -9.46
CA ALA A 254 18.40 -3.76 -10.40
C ALA A 254 16.93 -3.47 -10.15
N TRP A 255 16.12 -4.52 -9.91
CA TRP A 255 14.71 -4.37 -9.57
C TRP A 255 14.49 -3.61 -8.26
N LEU A 256 15.24 -3.89 -7.19
CA LEU A 256 15.12 -3.18 -5.91
C LEU A 256 15.38 -1.67 -6.06
N ILE A 257 16.36 -1.28 -6.88
CA ILE A 257 16.65 0.13 -7.17
C ILE A 257 15.47 0.77 -7.91
N ILE A 258 14.99 0.12 -8.98
CA ILE A 258 13.84 0.59 -9.76
C ILE A 258 12.61 0.72 -8.85
N HIS A 259 12.36 -0.32 -8.04
CA HIS A 259 11.24 -0.39 -7.12
C HIS A 259 11.32 0.70 -6.06
N GLY A 260 12.47 0.89 -5.44
CA GLY A 260 12.67 1.95 -4.45
C GLY A 260 12.40 3.34 -5.03
N CYS A 261 12.91 3.64 -6.21
CA CYS A 261 12.73 4.95 -6.86
C CYS A 261 11.24 5.21 -7.18
N PHE A 262 10.57 4.32 -7.92
CA PHE A 262 9.19 4.62 -8.31
C PHE A 262 8.22 4.52 -7.14
N ASN A 263 8.46 3.61 -6.20
CA ASN A 263 7.60 3.45 -5.03
C ASN A 263 7.69 4.66 -4.10
N LEU A 264 8.86 5.29 -3.98
CA LEU A 264 9.00 6.53 -3.22
C LEU A 264 8.11 7.64 -3.82
N GLY A 265 8.15 7.82 -5.13
CA GLY A 265 7.26 8.75 -5.84
C GLY A 265 5.79 8.41 -5.64
N LEU A 266 5.42 7.13 -5.80
CA LEU A 266 4.05 6.67 -5.62
C LEU A 266 3.54 6.89 -4.20
N GLN A 267 4.32 6.51 -3.18
CA GLN A 267 3.92 6.65 -1.78
C GLN A 267 3.79 8.12 -1.36
N MET A 268 4.65 9.01 -1.86
CA MET A 268 4.50 10.45 -1.65
C MET A 268 3.23 10.97 -2.32
N PHE A 269 2.95 10.56 -3.55
CA PHE A 269 1.70 10.93 -4.24
C PHE A 269 0.48 10.45 -3.46
N LEU A 270 0.42 9.17 -3.09
CA LEU A 270 -0.71 8.59 -2.36
C LEU A 270 -0.96 9.27 -1.01
N SER A 271 0.11 9.64 -0.31
CA SER A 271 -0.01 10.35 0.99
C SER A 271 -0.40 11.82 0.82
N GLY A 272 0.07 12.49 -0.22
CA GLY A 272 -0.07 13.93 -0.35
C GLY A 272 -1.13 14.42 -1.34
N GLN A 273 -1.74 13.54 -2.15
CA GLN A 273 -2.62 13.98 -3.24
C GLN A 273 -3.85 14.77 -2.78
N ASN A 274 -4.48 14.40 -1.67
CA ASN A 274 -5.65 15.13 -1.17
C ASN A 274 -5.27 16.54 -0.71
N VAL A 275 -4.11 16.69 -0.07
CA VAL A 275 -3.57 17.98 0.37
C VAL A 275 -3.15 18.82 -0.83
N LEU A 276 -2.57 18.21 -1.88
CA LEU A 276 -2.25 18.88 -3.14
C LEU A 276 -3.51 19.44 -3.82
N ILE A 277 -4.59 18.67 -3.86
CA ILE A 277 -5.84 19.08 -4.53
C ILE A 277 -6.59 20.12 -3.68
N SER A 278 -6.63 19.94 -2.37
CA SER A 278 -7.30 20.87 -1.45
C SER A 278 -6.55 22.20 -1.31
N GLY A 279 -5.23 22.17 -1.15
CA GLY A 279 -4.39 23.34 -0.93
C GLY A 279 -3.96 24.02 -2.23
N PRO A 280 -2.87 23.57 -2.88
CA PRO A 280 -2.34 24.22 -4.09
C PRO A 280 -3.34 24.37 -5.23
N MET A 281 -4.22 23.39 -5.45
CA MET A 281 -5.29 23.51 -6.45
C MET A 281 -6.51 24.27 -5.93
N GLY A 282 -6.68 24.44 -4.60
CA GLY A 282 -7.79 25.19 -3.98
C GLY A 282 -9.16 24.63 -4.33
N LEU A 283 -9.31 23.29 -4.33
CA LEU A 283 -10.54 22.62 -4.71
C LEU A 283 -11.25 22.02 -3.49
N ASN A 284 -12.57 21.87 -3.57
CA ASN A 284 -13.41 21.37 -2.48
C ASN A 284 -13.56 19.84 -2.51
N GLY A 285 -14.23 19.26 -1.50
CA GLY A 285 -14.37 17.81 -1.34
C GLY A 285 -14.95 17.08 -2.56
N PHE A 286 -15.96 17.64 -3.24
CA PHE A 286 -16.54 17.04 -4.46
C PHE A 286 -15.56 17.08 -5.63
N GLN A 287 -14.84 18.17 -5.80
CA GLN A 287 -13.83 18.32 -6.86
C GLN A 287 -12.63 17.43 -6.61
N ILE A 288 -12.23 17.25 -5.34
CA ILE A 288 -11.20 16.27 -4.92
C ILE A 288 -11.65 14.85 -5.30
N ALA A 289 -12.91 14.50 -5.02
CA ALA A 289 -13.46 13.20 -5.39
C ALA A 289 -13.41 12.94 -6.91
N ILE A 290 -13.71 13.95 -7.73
CA ILE A 290 -13.64 13.84 -9.20
C ILE A 290 -12.21 13.57 -9.66
N ILE A 291 -11.22 14.32 -9.14
CA ILE A 291 -9.82 14.15 -9.51
C ILE A 291 -9.30 12.79 -9.05
N ASN A 292 -9.61 12.37 -7.82
CA ASN A 292 -9.22 11.07 -7.31
C ASN A 292 -9.87 9.93 -8.11
N SER A 293 -11.17 10.05 -8.44
CA SER A 293 -11.85 9.08 -9.29
C SER A 293 -11.20 8.99 -10.67
N SER A 294 -10.76 10.12 -11.25
CA SER A 294 -10.07 10.12 -12.55
C SER A 294 -8.73 9.39 -12.49
N ALA A 295 -8.05 9.38 -11.34
CA ALA A 295 -6.77 8.69 -11.17
C ALA A 295 -6.94 7.17 -10.91
N PHE A 296 -7.98 6.74 -10.20
CA PHE A 296 -8.13 5.34 -9.78
C PHE A 296 -9.16 4.54 -10.59
N ALA A 297 -10.28 5.14 -10.98
CA ALA A 297 -11.32 4.41 -11.71
C ALA A 297 -10.87 3.85 -13.09
N PRO A 298 -10.02 4.54 -13.88
CA PRO A 298 -9.53 3.98 -15.15
C PRO A 298 -8.48 2.88 -14.99
N VAL A 299 -7.90 2.67 -13.80
CA VAL A 299 -6.76 1.74 -13.58
C VAL A 299 -7.00 0.34 -14.15
N PRO A 300 -8.17 -0.32 -13.95
CA PRO A 300 -8.40 -1.66 -14.53
C PRO A 300 -8.31 -1.67 -16.06
N LEU A 301 -8.84 -0.63 -16.71
CA LEU A 301 -8.76 -0.47 -18.17
C LEU A 301 -7.32 -0.20 -18.61
N MET A 302 -6.61 0.65 -17.91
CA MET A 302 -5.21 0.99 -18.21
C MET A 302 -4.27 -0.19 -18.03
N LEU A 303 -4.55 -1.12 -17.11
CA LEU A 303 -3.82 -2.39 -17.00
C LEU A 303 -3.94 -3.25 -18.27
N ILE A 304 -5.09 -3.23 -18.95
CA ILE A 304 -5.26 -3.94 -20.22
C ILE A 304 -4.34 -3.31 -21.30
N PHE A 305 -4.27 -1.97 -21.33
CA PHE A 305 -3.37 -1.27 -22.25
C PHE A 305 -1.90 -1.53 -21.91
N TYR A 306 -1.52 -1.50 -20.65
CA TYR A 306 -0.18 -1.82 -20.18
C TYR A 306 0.24 -3.22 -20.63
N ARG A 307 -0.62 -4.24 -20.44
CA ARG A 307 -0.37 -5.61 -20.91
C ARG A 307 -0.23 -5.71 -22.43
N LYS A 308 -1.01 -4.95 -23.20
CA LYS A 308 -0.88 -4.89 -24.66
C LYS A 308 0.45 -4.27 -25.10
N VAL A 309 0.90 -3.22 -24.44
CA VAL A 309 2.20 -2.59 -24.71
C VAL A 309 3.33 -3.56 -24.36
N MET A 310 3.26 -4.22 -23.19
CA MET A 310 4.22 -5.22 -22.76
C MET A 310 4.30 -6.40 -23.74
N ALA A 311 3.16 -6.90 -24.23
CA ALA A 311 3.09 -7.99 -25.21
C ALA A 311 3.71 -7.62 -26.58
N LYS A 312 3.71 -6.33 -26.95
CA LYS A 312 4.27 -5.85 -28.22
C LYS A 312 5.75 -5.47 -28.13
N LYS A 313 6.13 -4.76 -27.05
CA LYS A 313 7.44 -4.09 -26.93
C LYS A 313 8.31 -4.60 -25.79
N GLY A 314 7.78 -5.51 -24.96
CA GLY A 314 8.48 -6.06 -23.80
C GLY A 314 8.30 -5.24 -22.53
N TYR A 315 8.75 -5.82 -21.40
CA TYR A 315 8.53 -5.27 -20.05
C TYR A 315 9.20 -3.92 -19.84
N ARG A 316 10.50 -3.79 -20.17
CA ARG A 316 11.27 -2.55 -19.91
C ARG A 316 10.59 -1.35 -20.57
N PHE A 317 10.25 -1.45 -21.84
CA PHE A 317 9.59 -0.35 -22.56
C PHE A 317 8.22 -0.04 -21.97
N ALA A 318 7.40 -1.06 -21.66
CA ALA A 318 6.07 -0.87 -21.06
C ALA A 318 6.16 -0.17 -19.71
N PHE A 319 7.14 -0.56 -18.87
CA PHE A 319 7.32 0.04 -17.55
C PHE A 319 7.85 1.48 -17.65
N GLN A 320 8.80 1.76 -18.55
CA GLN A 320 9.28 3.12 -18.82
C GLN A 320 8.16 4.03 -19.33
N THR A 321 7.26 3.55 -20.20
CA THR A 321 6.09 4.33 -20.62
C THR A 321 5.11 4.59 -19.48
N ALA A 322 4.96 3.66 -18.54
CA ALA A 322 4.14 3.84 -17.35
C ALA A 322 4.72 4.92 -16.41
N LEU A 323 6.03 4.90 -16.19
CA LEU A 323 6.75 5.93 -15.42
C LEU A 323 6.64 7.31 -16.09
N ALA A 324 6.83 7.37 -17.40
CA ALA A 324 6.72 8.62 -18.17
C ALA A 324 5.28 9.17 -18.15
N SER A 325 4.27 8.29 -18.25
CA SER A 325 2.87 8.68 -18.13
C SER A 325 2.56 9.25 -16.75
N PHE A 326 3.04 8.59 -15.68
CA PHE A 326 2.85 9.08 -14.32
C PHE A 326 3.51 10.43 -14.11
N ALA A 327 4.75 10.61 -14.57
CA ALA A 327 5.45 11.89 -14.50
C ALA A 327 4.70 13.00 -15.28
N LEU A 328 4.18 12.69 -16.48
CA LEU A 328 3.40 13.63 -17.28
C LEU A 328 2.08 14.02 -16.58
N GLY A 329 1.39 13.06 -15.96
CA GLY A 329 0.20 13.32 -15.18
C GLY A 329 0.50 14.23 -13.97
N MET A 330 1.65 14.06 -13.31
CA MET A 330 2.11 14.93 -12.24
C MET A 330 2.44 16.36 -12.74
N VAL A 331 2.95 16.51 -13.97
CA VAL A 331 3.10 17.84 -14.60
C VAL A 331 1.73 18.52 -14.77
N CYS A 332 0.73 17.80 -15.30
CA CYS A 332 -0.63 18.35 -15.42
C CYS A 332 -1.21 18.75 -14.07
N MET A 333 -1.02 17.92 -13.02
CA MET A 333 -1.46 18.24 -11.67
C MET A 333 -0.71 19.46 -11.09
N SER A 334 0.58 19.60 -11.38
CA SER A 334 1.38 20.77 -10.97
C SER A 334 0.88 22.06 -11.64
N LEU A 335 0.48 22.01 -12.91
CA LEU A 335 -0.09 23.14 -13.63
C LEU A 335 -1.47 23.55 -13.09
N ALA A 336 -2.23 22.65 -12.46
CA ALA A 336 -3.53 22.95 -11.85
C ALA A 336 -3.42 23.80 -10.56
N TYR A 337 -2.50 24.77 -10.52
CA TYR A 337 -2.17 25.57 -9.36
C TYR A 337 -2.98 26.86 -9.31
N VAL A 338 -3.51 27.21 -8.13
CA VAL A 338 -4.39 28.38 -7.93
C VAL A 338 -3.76 29.71 -8.37
N ARG A 339 -2.44 29.83 -8.25
CA ARG A 339 -1.71 31.04 -8.67
C ARG A 339 -1.53 31.16 -10.19
N LEU A 340 -1.63 30.02 -10.92
CA LEU A 340 -1.53 30.00 -12.39
C LEU A 340 -2.90 30.20 -13.04
N PHE A 341 -3.92 29.53 -12.49
CA PHE A 341 -5.28 29.58 -13.01
C PHE A 341 -6.27 29.95 -11.90
N PRO A 342 -6.83 31.17 -11.90
CA PRO A 342 -7.85 31.60 -10.92
C PRO A 342 -9.15 30.77 -11.01
N ASP A 343 -9.53 30.32 -12.21
CA ASP A 343 -10.75 29.55 -12.43
C ASP A 343 -10.63 28.10 -11.89
N ALA A 344 -11.53 27.74 -10.98
CA ALA A 344 -11.59 26.40 -10.38
C ALA A 344 -11.94 25.30 -11.39
N MET A 345 -12.74 25.59 -12.43
CA MET A 345 -13.11 24.61 -13.45
C MET A 345 -11.90 24.23 -14.31
N ILE A 346 -11.04 25.19 -14.66
CA ILE A 346 -9.80 24.94 -15.40
C ILE A 346 -8.86 24.08 -14.55
N ARG A 347 -8.69 24.40 -13.25
CA ARG A 347 -7.85 23.62 -12.33
C ARG A 347 -8.38 22.20 -12.16
N MET A 348 -9.70 22.04 -12.03
CA MET A 348 -10.34 20.73 -11.93
C MET A 348 -10.14 19.92 -13.22
N ALA A 349 -10.29 20.54 -14.39
CA ALA A 349 -10.09 19.86 -15.69
C ALA A 349 -8.63 19.41 -15.87
N LEU A 350 -7.66 20.28 -15.53
CA LEU A 350 -6.24 19.94 -15.57
C LEU A 350 -5.90 18.82 -14.57
N GLY A 351 -6.40 18.91 -13.33
CA GLY A 351 -6.20 17.89 -12.31
C GLY A 351 -6.80 16.54 -12.71
N ALA A 352 -8.03 16.54 -13.25
CA ALA A 352 -8.69 15.32 -13.72
C ALA A 352 -7.95 14.69 -14.93
N THR A 353 -7.51 15.52 -15.87
CA THR A 353 -6.68 15.06 -17.01
C THR A 353 -5.38 14.45 -16.50
N GLY A 354 -4.71 15.11 -15.54
CA GLY A 354 -3.53 14.57 -14.87
C GLY A 354 -3.82 13.23 -14.20
N GLY A 355 -4.95 13.10 -13.51
CA GLY A 355 -5.41 11.84 -12.89
C GLY A 355 -5.55 10.69 -13.90
N VAL A 356 -6.26 10.92 -15.02
CA VAL A 356 -6.42 9.92 -16.08
C VAL A 356 -5.06 9.50 -16.66
N ILE A 357 -4.14 10.43 -16.87
CA ILE A 357 -2.79 10.14 -17.36
C ILE A 357 -2.01 9.33 -16.30
N CYS A 358 -2.10 9.69 -15.01
CA CYS A 358 -1.47 8.95 -13.92
C CYS A 358 -1.99 7.51 -13.79
N SER A 359 -3.26 7.25 -14.12
CA SER A 359 -3.89 5.94 -13.94
C SER A 359 -3.19 4.80 -14.69
N TYR A 360 -2.57 5.09 -15.84
CA TYR A 360 -1.76 4.11 -16.57
C TYR A 360 -0.50 3.71 -15.78
N GLY A 361 0.19 4.69 -15.17
CA GLY A 361 1.33 4.44 -14.28
C GLY A 361 0.92 3.70 -13.01
N ILE A 362 -0.16 4.12 -12.36
CA ILE A 362 -0.69 3.51 -11.12
C ILE A 362 -0.97 2.02 -11.34
N GLY A 363 -1.61 1.65 -12.46
CA GLY A 363 -1.87 0.26 -12.80
C GLY A 363 -0.59 -0.58 -12.90
N ALA A 364 0.43 -0.06 -13.59
CA ALA A 364 1.73 -0.72 -13.70
C ALA A 364 2.42 -0.86 -12.33
N PHE A 365 2.36 0.18 -11.48
CA PHE A 365 3.00 0.22 -10.17
C PHE A 365 2.37 -0.77 -9.17
N PHE A 366 1.08 -1.06 -9.29
CA PHE A 366 0.44 -2.09 -8.46
C PHE A 366 0.70 -3.52 -8.96
N SER A 367 0.97 -3.71 -10.27
CA SER A 367 1.22 -5.04 -10.82
C SER A 367 2.68 -5.47 -10.77
N ALA A 368 3.61 -4.54 -10.98
CA ALA A 368 5.04 -4.82 -11.09
C ALA A 368 5.68 -5.43 -9.82
N PRO A 369 5.32 -4.98 -8.58
CA PRO A 369 5.88 -5.53 -7.35
C PRO A 369 5.61 -7.02 -7.11
N THR A 370 4.56 -7.55 -7.70
CA THR A 370 4.27 -8.99 -7.63
C THR A 370 4.85 -9.75 -8.81
N ALA A 371 4.83 -9.15 -10.01
CA ALA A 371 5.26 -9.80 -11.23
C ALA A 371 6.79 -10.02 -11.29
N MET A 372 7.58 -9.01 -10.94
CA MET A 372 9.04 -9.07 -11.11
C MET A 372 9.73 -10.03 -10.13
N PRO A 373 9.49 -10.01 -8.81
CA PRO A 373 10.07 -11.00 -7.92
C PRO A 373 9.67 -12.44 -8.28
N THR A 374 8.42 -12.65 -8.72
CA THR A 374 7.95 -13.96 -9.16
C THR A 374 8.73 -14.45 -10.39
N GLN A 375 8.95 -13.56 -11.37
CA GLN A 375 9.70 -13.90 -12.58
C GLN A 375 11.17 -14.20 -12.26
N ILE A 376 11.81 -13.36 -11.43
CA ILE A 376 13.20 -13.54 -11.02
C ILE A 376 13.37 -14.87 -10.29
N ALA A 377 12.43 -15.25 -9.40
CA ALA A 377 12.43 -16.53 -8.73
C ALA A 377 12.26 -17.72 -9.70
N ALA A 378 11.41 -17.56 -10.73
CA ALA A 378 11.22 -18.58 -11.76
C ALA A 378 12.49 -18.79 -12.61
N ASP A 379 13.18 -17.71 -12.95
CA ASP A 379 14.44 -17.77 -13.72
C ASP A 379 15.59 -18.33 -12.87
N GLU A 380 15.64 -18.01 -11.57
CA GLU A 380 16.55 -18.64 -10.63
C GLU A 380 16.35 -20.16 -10.58
N LYS A 381 15.10 -20.61 -10.49
CA LYS A 381 14.75 -22.04 -10.48
C LYS A 381 15.23 -22.74 -11.75
N LYS A 382 15.11 -22.11 -12.92
CA LYS A 382 15.61 -22.67 -14.19
C LYS A 382 17.13 -22.80 -14.21
N ARG A 383 17.87 -21.84 -13.56
CA ARG A 383 19.34 -21.83 -13.57
C ARG A 383 19.95 -22.70 -12.48
N THR A 384 19.35 -22.74 -11.29
CA THR A 384 19.96 -23.36 -10.10
C THR A 384 19.21 -24.60 -9.61
N GLY A 385 18.01 -24.87 -10.12
CA GLY A 385 17.10 -25.91 -9.61
C GLY A 385 16.41 -25.54 -8.30
N LYS A 386 16.82 -24.44 -7.64
CA LYS A 386 16.25 -23.95 -6.36
C LYS A 386 15.43 -22.68 -6.61
N SER A 387 14.40 -22.45 -5.81
CA SER A 387 13.56 -21.27 -5.91
C SER A 387 13.18 -20.77 -4.52
N HIS A 388 13.42 -19.48 -4.28
CA HIS A 388 13.19 -18.84 -2.99
C HIS A 388 12.29 -17.59 -3.12
N PRO A 389 11.07 -17.70 -3.69
CA PRO A 389 10.22 -16.54 -4.00
C PRO A 389 9.88 -15.71 -2.75
N SER A 390 9.64 -16.36 -1.61
CA SER A 390 9.35 -15.68 -0.34
C SER A 390 10.46 -14.72 0.10
N MET A 391 11.72 -15.06 -0.18
CA MET A 391 12.86 -14.22 0.18
C MET A 391 12.94 -12.96 -0.66
N TYR A 392 12.65 -13.06 -1.97
CA TYR A 392 12.58 -11.88 -2.84
C TYR A 392 11.48 -10.91 -2.40
N PHE A 393 10.31 -11.43 -1.99
CA PHE A 393 9.24 -10.59 -1.45
C PHE A 393 9.61 -9.96 -0.11
N ALA A 394 10.25 -10.70 0.80
CA ALA A 394 10.69 -10.17 2.08
C ALA A 394 11.71 -9.03 1.92
N MET A 395 12.70 -9.19 1.03
CA MET A 395 13.67 -8.14 0.73
C MET A 395 13.02 -6.91 0.09
N GLN A 396 12.03 -7.11 -0.78
CA GLN A 396 11.24 -6.00 -1.33
C GLN A 396 10.40 -5.32 -0.25
N GLY A 397 9.85 -6.06 0.71
CA GLY A 397 9.13 -5.54 1.88
C GLY A 397 10.00 -4.59 2.71
N ILE A 398 11.26 -4.95 2.98
CA ILE A 398 12.23 -4.06 3.65
C ILE A 398 12.41 -2.75 2.87
N VAL A 399 12.55 -2.82 1.54
CA VAL A 399 12.65 -1.61 0.70
C VAL A 399 11.38 -0.78 0.77
N ASN A 400 10.19 -1.40 0.79
CA ASN A 400 8.91 -0.70 0.96
C ASN A 400 8.86 0.08 2.28
N SER A 401 9.28 -0.54 3.37
CA SER A 401 9.30 0.08 4.69
C SER A 401 10.29 1.24 4.78
N LEU A 402 11.48 1.10 4.19
CA LEU A 402 12.44 2.19 4.06
C LEU A 402 11.89 3.35 3.23
N VAL A 403 11.25 3.06 2.10
CA VAL A 403 10.61 4.06 1.24
C VAL A 403 9.49 4.79 1.99
N SER A 404 8.66 4.07 2.73
CA SER A 404 7.57 4.66 3.52
C SER A 404 8.09 5.52 4.67
N ALA A 405 9.21 5.12 5.29
CA ALA A 405 9.87 5.91 6.33
C ALA A 405 10.46 7.21 5.78
N ILE A 406 11.17 7.13 4.64
CA ILE A 406 11.84 8.28 4.03
C ILE A 406 10.81 9.20 3.33
N GLY A 407 10.00 8.69 2.42
CA GLY A 407 9.07 9.47 1.62
C GLY A 407 7.95 10.07 2.46
N PRO A 408 6.91 9.30 2.80
CA PRO A 408 5.80 9.78 3.62
C PRO A 408 6.20 10.19 5.04
N GLY A 409 7.14 9.47 5.66
CA GLY A 409 7.52 9.70 7.05
C GLY A 409 8.36 10.97 7.25
N LEU A 410 9.47 11.07 6.56
CA LEU A 410 10.41 12.18 6.75
C LEU A 410 10.20 13.30 5.73
N ILE A 411 10.18 13.00 4.44
CA ILE A 411 10.13 14.04 3.40
C ILE A 411 8.76 14.71 3.42
N TRP A 412 7.66 13.95 3.27
CA TRP A 412 6.33 14.54 3.11
C TRP A 412 5.87 15.34 4.33
N VAL A 413 6.01 14.78 5.53
CA VAL A 413 5.56 15.43 6.77
C VAL A 413 6.24 16.78 6.98
N ASN A 414 7.54 16.92 6.63
CA ASN A 414 8.26 18.18 6.76
C ASN A 414 8.05 19.10 5.55
N LEU A 415 8.08 18.54 4.33
CA LEU A 415 7.95 19.30 3.09
C LEU A 415 6.65 20.11 3.03
N ARG A 416 5.52 19.52 3.43
CA ARG A 416 4.21 20.18 3.40
C ARG A 416 4.14 21.45 4.24
N ASN A 417 5.02 21.59 5.24
CA ASN A 417 5.10 22.77 6.11
C ASN A 417 6.08 23.85 5.60
N VAL A 418 6.76 23.60 4.46
CA VAL A 418 7.71 24.56 3.92
C VAL A 418 6.96 25.67 3.19
N SER A 419 7.12 26.89 3.68
CA SER A 419 6.66 28.11 3.00
C SER A 419 7.83 28.82 2.29
N LEU A 420 7.56 29.46 1.16
CA LEU A 420 8.56 30.24 0.43
C LEU A 420 7.90 31.53 -0.08
N ASN A 421 8.54 32.70 0.23
CA ASN A 421 8.08 34.02 -0.22
C ASN A 421 6.59 34.29 0.07
N GLY A 422 6.13 33.95 1.30
CA GLY A 422 4.70 34.11 1.68
C GLY A 422 3.74 33.11 1.00
N ASN A 423 4.27 32.03 0.45
CA ASN A 423 3.49 30.93 -0.11
C ASN A 423 3.53 29.72 0.82
N ASP A 424 2.52 29.58 1.67
CA ASP A 424 2.41 28.48 2.64
C ASP A 424 2.10 27.12 1.99
N MET A 425 1.72 27.13 0.70
CA MET A 425 1.44 25.91 -0.07
C MET A 425 2.63 25.46 -0.93
N PHE A 426 3.77 26.17 -0.83
CA PHE A 426 4.95 25.89 -1.68
C PHE A 426 5.43 24.46 -1.53
N GLY A 427 5.62 23.99 -0.30
CA GLY A 427 6.12 22.63 -0.04
C GLY A 427 5.17 21.55 -0.55
N THR A 428 3.85 21.73 -0.38
CA THR A 428 2.86 20.79 -0.92
C THR A 428 2.88 20.76 -2.45
N HIS A 429 3.01 21.92 -3.11
CA HIS A 429 3.14 22.00 -4.55
C HIS A 429 4.47 21.38 -5.04
N ALA A 430 5.57 21.61 -4.31
CA ALA A 430 6.90 21.07 -4.62
C ALA A 430 6.95 19.53 -4.61
N MET A 431 6.03 18.85 -3.89
CA MET A 431 5.89 17.40 -3.92
C MET A 431 5.76 16.86 -5.35
N THR A 432 5.03 17.57 -6.23
CA THR A 432 4.84 17.13 -7.62
C THR A 432 6.17 17.01 -8.37
N TYR A 433 7.09 17.96 -8.18
CA TYR A 433 8.42 17.96 -8.81
C TYR A 433 9.30 16.84 -8.25
N ILE A 434 9.21 16.56 -6.95
CA ILE A 434 9.94 15.44 -6.31
C ILE A 434 9.46 14.10 -6.89
N VAL A 435 8.15 13.91 -7.02
CA VAL A 435 7.56 12.71 -7.63
C VAL A 435 8.04 12.55 -9.08
N ILE A 436 8.04 13.63 -9.88
CA ILE A 436 8.55 13.62 -11.26
C ILE A 436 10.02 13.21 -11.28
N ALA A 437 10.86 13.79 -10.40
CA ALA A 437 12.28 13.46 -10.33
C ALA A 437 12.51 11.97 -10.03
N PHE A 438 11.76 11.38 -9.09
CA PHE A 438 11.86 9.95 -8.80
C PHE A 438 11.37 9.06 -9.94
N CYS A 439 10.34 9.47 -10.70
CA CYS A 439 9.92 8.77 -11.90
C CYS A 439 11.03 8.80 -12.98
N VAL A 440 11.68 9.94 -13.18
CA VAL A 440 12.80 10.09 -14.12
C VAL A 440 13.98 9.22 -13.68
N LEU A 441 14.35 9.24 -12.39
CA LEU A 441 15.38 8.35 -11.86
C LEU A 441 15.04 6.87 -12.09
N ALA A 442 13.78 6.46 -11.88
CA ALA A 442 13.33 5.10 -12.14
C ALA A 442 13.41 4.73 -13.63
N ILE A 443 13.12 5.66 -14.56
CA ILE A 443 13.28 5.44 -16.00
C ILE A 443 14.76 5.15 -16.34
N PHE A 444 15.69 5.90 -15.76
CA PHE A 444 17.12 5.63 -15.94
C PHE A 444 17.53 4.33 -15.27
N ALA A 445 17.04 4.04 -14.07
CA ALA A 445 17.33 2.80 -13.35
C ALA A 445 16.84 1.56 -14.12
N CYS A 446 15.79 1.66 -14.95
CA CYS A 446 15.37 0.55 -15.83
C CYS A 446 16.46 0.06 -16.78
N LYS A 447 17.48 0.88 -17.06
CA LYS A 447 18.64 0.46 -17.88
C LYS A 447 19.54 -0.55 -17.15
N LEU A 448 19.48 -0.61 -15.81
CA LEU A 448 20.23 -1.58 -15.02
C LEU A 448 19.67 -3.01 -15.12
N LEU A 449 18.43 -3.16 -15.57
CA LEU A 449 17.80 -4.47 -15.70
C LEU A 449 18.51 -5.26 -16.81
N PRO A 450 18.88 -6.55 -16.62
CA PRO A 450 19.49 -7.37 -17.66
C PRO A 450 18.64 -7.46 -18.92
N LYS A 451 19.28 -7.56 -20.09
CA LYS A 451 18.60 -7.57 -21.40
C LYS A 451 17.59 -8.71 -21.56
N GLU A 452 17.77 -9.80 -20.85
CA GLU A 452 16.84 -10.93 -20.85
C GLU A 452 15.42 -10.52 -20.44
N TYR A 453 15.30 -9.54 -19.52
CA TYR A 453 14.03 -9.01 -19.05
C TYR A 453 13.38 -7.99 -20.01
N ASP A 454 14.10 -7.53 -21.06
CA ASP A 454 13.53 -6.65 -22.07
C ASP A 454 12.43 -7.33 -22.88
N GLN A 455 12.58 -8.63 -23.08
CA GLN A 455 11.63 -9.45 -23.85
C GLN A 455 10.52 -10.04 -22.97
N LEU A 456 10.60 -9.87 -21.65
CA LEU A 456 9.62 -10.42 -20.72
C LEU A 456 8.20 -9.96 -21.11
N GLY A 457 7.27 -10.92 -21.18
CA GLY A 457 5.87 -10.67 -21.55
C GLY A 457 5.63 -10.41 -23.03
N ARG A 458 6.68 -10.35 -23.87
CA ARG A 458 6.54 -10.22 -25.34
C ARG A 458 6.02 -11.53 -25.90
N LYS A 459 4.91 -11.47 -26.63
CA LYS A 459 4.43 -12.62 -27.39
C LYS A 459 5.39 -12.83 -28.57
N GLU A 460 6.07 -13.95 -28.60
CA GLU A 460 6.77 -14.38 -29.81
C GLU A 460 5.76 -14.36 -30.97
N LYS A 461 6.12 -13.66 -32.03
CA LYS A 461 5.37 -13.82 -33.28
C LYS A 461 5.50 -15.29 -33.64
N ALA A 462 4.39 -16.04 -33.49
CA ALA A 462 4.35 -17.39 -34.02
C ALA A 462 4.92 -17.30 -35.43
N ALA A 463 6.05 -17.99 -35.63
CA ALA A 463 6.65 -18.09 -36.96
C ALA A 463 5.55 -18.62 -37.87
N LYS A 464 5.07 -17.75 -38.76
CA LYS A 464 4.22 -18.21 -39.87
C LYS A 464 5.13 -19.14 -40.68
N LYS A 465 4.99 -20.44 -40.40
CA LYS A 465 5.35 -21.48 -41.38
C LYS A 465 4.24 -21.62 -42.40
#